data_401965d211e37f36a6a713e8a7045de5
#
_entry.id   401965d211e37f36a6a713e8a7045de5
#
_cell.length_a   1.000
_cell.length_b   1.000
_cell.length_c   1.000
_cell.angle_alpha   90.00
_cell.angle_beta   90.00
_cell.angle_gamma   90.00
#
_symmetry.space_group_name_H-M   'P 1'
#
loop_
_entity.id
_entity.type
_entity.pdbx_description
1 polymer ?
#
loop_
_entity_poly.entity_id
_entity_poly.type
_entity_poly.pdbx_seq_one_letter_code
_entity_poly.pdbx_strand_id
1 'polypeptide(L)'
;GAEMCIRDRIHTGQPLHAFDNKKIGKKIYVEFPSKKTRLKLLDGASHEITKDFLTISDEKEEIALAGIMGCANSEVDETTQEIFLESACFEPASIRGNARKLGFQSEASLRFERGVDKEIQEYAINFAAQLYAEIFGGDFSKIFKQFRNHKANEISINKEFIDSRLGTEIPSAKVIKLLKALEFKVESKRNSMELTCPSHRYDIEIKED
;
A
#
# COMPACT_ATOMS: atom_id res chain seq x y z
N GLY A 1 10.55 -14.72 8.25
CA GLY A 1 9.54 -14.37 9.24
C GLY A 1 9.24 -12.88 9.25
N ALA A 2 8.70 -12.39 10.38
CA ALA A 2 8.30 -10.98 10.52
C ALA A 2 9.42 -9.97 10.23
N GLU A 3 10.67 -10.31 10.47
CA GLU A 3 11.84 -9.46 10.24
C GLU A 3 12.01 -9.07 8.77
N MET A 4 11.73 -9.97 7.83
CA MET A 4 11.82 -9.68 6.39
C MET A 4 10.76 -8.65 5.98
N CYS A 5 9.52 -8.82 6.40
CA CYS A 5 8.44 -7.86 6.13
C CYS A 5 8.74 -6.48 6.75
N ILE A 6 9.43 -6.42 7.89
CA ILE A 6 9.90 -5.16 8.50
C ILE A 6 10.96 -4.50 7.61
N ARG A 7 11.96 -5.26 7.15
CA ARG A 7 13.04 -4.77 6.30
C ARG A 7 12.51 -4.25 4.96
N ASP A 8 11.65 -5.02 4.28
CA ASP A 8 11.07 -4.66 3.00
C ASP A 8 10.27 -3.37 3.11
N ARG A 9 9.46 -3.25 4.16
CA ARG A 9 8.70 -2.04 4.46
C ARG A 9 9.58 -0.82 4.77
N ILE A 10 10.70 -0.99 5.46
CA ILE A 10 11.65 0.11 5.73
C ILE A 10 12.31 0.55 4.43
N HIS A 11 12.66 -0.39 3.54
CA HIS A 11 13.32 -0.08 2.28
C HIS A 11 12.38 0.58 1.26
N THR A 12 11.18 0.04 1.10
CA THR A 12 10.25 0.43 0.02
C THR A 12 9.14 1.37 0.48
N GLY A 13 8.89 1.48 1.79
CA GLY A 13 7.68 2.13 2.32
C GLY A 13 6.40 1.29 2.19
N GLN A 14 6.43 0.22 1.38
CA GLN A 14 5.30 -0.66 1.09
C GLN A 14 5.22 -1.79 2.11
N PRO A 15 4.12 -1.94 2.86
CA PRO A 15 3.90 -3.13 3.66
C PRO A 15 3.67 -4.35 2.77
N LEU A 16 4.36 -5.43 3.09
CA LEU A 16 4.20 -6.74 2.46
C LEU A 16 3.67 -7.73 3.50
N HIS A 17 2.98 -8.77 3.06
CA HIS A 17 2.56 -9.87 3.91
C HIS A 17 2.87 -11.21 3.25
N ALA A 18 3.28 -12.19 4.05
CA ALA A 18 3.58 -13.54 3.61
C ALA A 18 2.62 -14.53 4.28
N PHE A 19 1.98 -15.36 3.47
CA PHE A 19 1.15 -16.48 3.89
C PHE A 19 1.88 -17.79 3.63
N ASP A 20 1.68 -18.79 4.47
CA ASP A 20 2.08 -20.16 4.15
C ASP A 20 1.18 -20.70 3.03
N ASN A 21 1.77 -20.95 1.86
CA ASN A 21 1.03 -21.37 0.67
C ASN A 21 0.32 -22.73 0.84
N LYS A 22 0.78 -23.57 1.78
CA LYS A 22 0.12 -24.85 2.09
C LYS A 22 -1.11 -24.69 2.99
N LYS A 23 -1.19 -23.59 3.73
CA LYS A 23 -2.29 -23.31 4.67
C LYS A 23 -3.45 -22.57 4.01
N ILE A 24 -3.22 -21.91 2.88
CA ILE A 24 -4.23 -21.14 2.17
C ILE A 24 -4.81 -21.89 0.95
N GLY A 25 -5.99 -21.50 0.52
CA GLY A 25 -6.66 -22.03 -0.66
C GLY A 25 -6.07 -21.49 -1.97
N LYS A 26 -6.65 -21.96 -3.09
CA LYS A 26 -6.17 -21.58 -4.44
C LYS A 26 -6.71 -20.25 -4.94
N LYS A 27 -7.76 -19.74 -4.33
CA LYS A 27 -8.40 -18.47 -4.69
C LYS A 27 -8.39 -17.54 -3.50
N ILE A 28 -7.97 -16.31 -3.75
CA ILE A 28 -7.92 -15.27 -2.73
C ILE A 28 -8.96 -14.20 -3.07
N TYR A 29 -9.72 -13.80 -2.06
CA TYR A 29 -10.75 -12.79 -2.15
C TYR A 29 -10.40 -11.62 -1.22
N VAL A 30 -10.68 -10.40 -1.66
CA VAL A 30 -10.55 -9.20 -0.83
C VAL A 30 -11.93 -8.55 -0.77
N GLU A 31 -12.59 -8.68 0.38
CA GLU A 31 -13.99 -8.29 0.51
C GLU A 31 -14.35 -7.91 1.96
N PHE A 32 -15.49 -7.27 2.12
CA PHE A 32 -16.07 -7.05 3.44
C PHE A 32 -16.90 -8.27 3.83
N PRO A 33 -16.73 -8.84 5.04
CA PRO A 33 -17.44 -10.02 5.45
C PRO A 33 -18.96 -9.76 5.52
N SER A 34 -19.75 -10.70 5.04
CA SER A 34 -21.21 -10.59 5.05
C SER A 34 -21.85 -10.73 6.44
N LYS A 35 -21.14 -11.36 7.37
CA LYS A 35 -21.55 -11.62 8.76
C LYS A 35 -20.40 -11.35 9.72
N LYS A 36 -20.72 -11.18 10.99
CA LYS A 36 -19.72 -11.15 12.05
C LYS A 36 -18.97 -12.48 12.11
N THR A 37 -17.64 -12.40 12.23
CA THR A 37 -16.77 -13.54 12.38
C THR A 37 -15.79 -13.31 13.51
N ARG A 38 -15.17 -14.35 14.03
CA ARG A 38 -14.16 -14.27 15.07
C ARG A 38 -12.85 -14.79 14.53
N LEU A 39 -11.84 -13.90 14.45
CA LEU A 39 -10.53 -14.22 13.89
C LEU A 39 -9.48 -14.20 14.99
N LYS A 40 -8.61 -15.23 14.99
CA LYS A 40 -7.38 -15.22 15.78
C LYS A 40 -6.27 -14.62 14.92
N LEU A 41 -5.77 -13.47 15.33
CA LEU A 41 -4.72 -12.75 14.60
C LEU A 41 -3.31 -13.21 15.05
N LEU A 42 -2.29 -12.70 14.35
CA LEU A 42 -0.87 -13.00 14.64
C LEU A 42 -0.39 -12.50 16.01
N ASP A 43 -1.11 -11.59 16.65
CA ASP A 43 -0.86 -11.16 18.03
C ASP A 43 -1.30 -12.23 19.07
N GLY A 44 -1.90 -13.34 18.62
CA GLY A 44 -2.44 -14.42 19.44
C GLY A 44 -3.82 -14.14 20.02
N ALA A 45 -4.34 -12.93 19.89
CA ALA A 45 -5.66 -12.56 20.39
C ALA A 45 -6.79 -12.91 19.38
N SER A 46 -7.99 -13.12 19.91
CA SER A 46 -9.19 -13.36 19.11
C SER A 46 -10.07 -12.13 19.11
N HIS A 47 -10.35 -11.60 17.93
CA HIS A 47 -11.12 -10.38 17.73
C HIS A 47 -12.45 -10.67 17.02
N GLU A 48 -13.48 -9.96 17.43
CA GLU A 48 -14.77 -9.97 16.71
C GLU A 48 -14.70 -8.99 15.55
N ILE A 49 -14.85 -9.49 14.34
CA ILE A 49 -14.76 -8.72 13.10
C ILE A 49 -16.15 -8.52 12.53
N THR A 50 -16.47 -7.27 12.25
CA THR A 50 -17.76 -6.86 11.67
C THR A 50 -17.60 -6.55 10.17
N LYS A 51 -18.70 -6.28 9.50
CA LYS A 51 -18.73 -5.90 8.07
C LYS A 51 -17.97 -4.62 7.71
N ASP A 52 -17.47 -3.87 8.70
CA ASP A 52 -16.71 -2.64 8.46
C ASP A 52 -15.23 -2.90 8.24
N PHE A 53 -14.77 -4.14 8.47
CA PHE A 53 -13.39 -4.55 8.26
C PHE A 53 -13.22 -5.20 6.90
N LEU A 54 -12.28 -4.68 6.11
CA LEU A 54 -11.86 -5.35 4.89
C LEU A 54 -11.05 -6.59 5.26
N THR A 55 -11.39 -7.75 4.70
CA THR A 55 -10.71 -9.02 4.94
C THR A 55 -10.09 -9.57 3.68
N ILE A 56 -9.08 -10.37 3.85
CA ILE A 56 -8.55 -11.27 2.82
C ILE A 56 -8.98 -12.67 3.24
N SER A 57 -9.64 -13.38 2.33
CA SER A 57 -10.14 -14.74 2.55
C SER A 57 -9.74 -15.67 1.42
N ASP A 58 -9.76 -16.94 1.68
CA ASP A 58 -9.72 -17.97 0.66
C ASP A 58 -11.12 -18.62 0.47
N GLU A 59 -11.19 -19.78 -0.17
CA GLU A 59 -12.46 -20.49 -0.37
C GLU A 59 -13.06 -21.06 0.92
N LYS A 60 -12.33 -21.05 2.03
CA LYS A 60 -12.70 -21.68 3.30
C LYS A 60 -13.00 -20.68 4.39
N GLU A 61 -12.08 -19.72 4.58
CA GLU A 61 -12.13 -18.80 5.71
C GLU A 61 -11.30 -17.51 5.46
N GLU A 62 -11.42 -16.57 6.37
CA GLU A 62 -10.60 -15.37 6.40
C GLU A 62 -9.16 -15.71 6.84
N ILE A 63 -8.17 -15.19 6.10
CA ILE A 63 -6.74 -15.43 6.32
C ILE A 63 -5.99 -14.17 6.75
N ALA A 64 -6.58 -12.99 6.60
CA ALA A 64 -6.03 -11.74 7.13
C ALA A 64 -7.08 -10.64 7.26
N LEU A 65 -6.82 -9.67 8.12
CA LEU A 65 -7.41 -8.33 8.06
C LEU A 65 -6.57 -7.47 7.11
N ALA A 66 -7.16 -7.12 5.98
CA ALA A 66 -6.49 -6.40 4.90
C ALA A 66 -5.82 -5.11 5.40
N GLY A 67 -4.52 -4.99 5.17
CA GLY A 67 -3.72 -3.84 5.57
C GLY A 67 -3.54 -3.64 7.07
N ILE A 68 -3.98 -4.58 7.90
CA ILE A 68 -3.91 -4.48 9.36
C ILE A 68 -3.02 -5.59 9.93
N MET A 69 -3.43 -6.85 9.83
CA MET A 69 -2.71 -7.99 10.40
C MET A 69 -3.18 -9.31 9.80
N GLY A 70 -2.26 -10.26 9.59
CA GLY A 70 -2.57 -11.63 9.20
C GLY A 70 -3.27 -12.42 10.30
N CYS A 71 -3.92 -13.51 9.90
CA CYS A 71 -4.51 -14.48 10.82
C CYS A 71 -3.53 -15.60 11.16
N ALA A 72 -3.66 -16.20 12.33
CA ALA A 72 -2.83 -17.30 12.81
C ALA A 72 -2.97 -18.58 11.97
N ASN A 73 -4.12 -18.78 11.29
CA ASN A 73 -4.38 -19.95 10.45
C ASN A 73 -3.55 -19.99 9.15
N SER A 74 -2.99 -18.85 8.73
CA SER A 74 -2.19 -18.70 7.50
C SER A 74 -0.73 -18.31 7.77
N GLU A 75 -0.34 -18.29 9.04
CA GLU A 75 0.98 -17.84 9.51
C GLU A 75 2.11 -18.67 8.93
N VAL A 76 3.18 -17.99 8.53
CA VAL A 76 4.47 -18.59 8.16
C VAL A 76 5.21 -19.04 9.42
N ASP A 77 5.61 -20.28 9.47
CA ASP A 77 6.36 -20.89 10.58
C ASP A 77 7.66 -21.57 10.13
N GLU A 78 8.38 -22.22 11.05
CA GLU A 78 9.65 -22.88 10.76
C GLU A 78 9.55 -24.05 9.79
N THR A 79 8.35 -24.57 9.56
CA THR A 79 8.09 -25.70 8.63
C THR A 79 7.66 -25.24 7.25
N THR A 80 7.41 -23.94 7.06
CA THR A 80 6.95 -23.35 5.80
C THR A 80 8.04 -23.47 4.74
N GLN A 81 7.70 -24.05 3.60
CA GLN A 81 8.58 -24.21 2.44
C GLN A 81 8.18 -23.36 1.23
N GLU A 82 6.93 -22.96 1.18
CA GLU A 82 6.36 -22.15 0.11
C GLU A 82 5.57 -21.01 0.71
N ILE A 83 5.81 -19.80 0.23
CA ILE A 83 5.07 -18.61 0.65
C ILE A 83 4.28 -18.02 -0.51
N PHE A 84 3.10 -17.52 -0.20
CA PHE A 84 2.36 -16.60 -1.04
C PHE A 84 2.61 -15.20 -0.52
N LEU A 85 3.29 -14.37 -1.33
CA LEU A 85 3.67 -13.01 -0.94
C LEU A 85 2.66 -12.02 -1.48
N GLU A 86 2.16 -11.14 -0.62
CA GLU A 86 1.22 -10.08 -0.94
C GLU A 86 1.92 -8.72 -0.95
N SER A 87 1.67 -7.94 -2.03
CA SER A 87 1.98 -6.51 -2.11
C SER A 87 0.73 -5.78 -2.60
N ALA A 88 0.02 -5.15 -1.70
CA ALA A 88 -1.29 -4.56 -1.97
C ALA A 88 -1.32 -3.04 -1.78
N CYS A 89 -2.32 -2.39 -2.39
CA CYS A 89 -2.72 -1.03 -2.08
C CYS A 89 -4.20 -1.04 -1.73
N PHE A 90 -4.52 -0.68 -0.51
CA PHE A 90 -5.89 -0.60 -0.01
C PHE A 90 -6.36 0.86 0.00
N GLU A 91 -7.65 1.06 -0.21
CA GLU A 91 -8.26 2.37 -0.06
C GLU A 91 -8.14 2.83 1.41
N PRO A 92 -7.51 3.99 1.69
CA PRO A 92 -7.28 4.44 3.07
C PRO A 92 -8.54 4.49 3.94
N ALA A 93 -9.68 4.86 3.36
CA ALA A 93 -10.96 4.91 4.06
C ALA A 93 -11.41 3.54 4.59
N SER A 94 -11.04 2.45 3.89
CA SER A 94 -11.37 1.07 4.30
C SER A 94 -10.52 0.57 5.48
N ILE A 95 -9.37 1.20 5.73
CA ILE A 95 -8.42 0.77 6.78
C ILE A 95 -8.47 1.71 7.99
N ARG A 96 -8.73 3.00 7.74
CA ARG A 96 -8.60 4.07 8.74
C ARG A 96 -9.40 3.79 10.02
N GLY A 97 -8.67 3.78 11.14
CA GLY A 97 -9.25 3.62 12.47
C GLY A 97 -9.64 2.20 12.85
N ASN A 98 -9.64 1.24 11.91
CA ASN A 98 -10.10 -0.12 12.17
C ASN A 98 -9.17 -0.87 13.13
N ALA A 99 -7.85 -0.75 13.00
CA ALA A 99 -6.92 -1.35 13.97
C ALA A 99 -7.16 -0.82 15.40
N ARG A 100 -7.43 0.49 15.55
CA ARG A 100 -7.74 1.10 16.86
C ARG A 100 -9.04 0.59 17.48
N LYS A 101 -10.05 0.25 16.66
CA LYS A 101 -11.28 -0.39 17.16
C LYS A 101 -11.02 -1.76 17.80
N LEU A 102 -9.94 -2.43 17.40
CA LEU A 102 -9.49 -3.70 17.96
C LEU A 102 -8.51 -3.53 19.14
N GLY A 103 -8.20 -2.28 19.52
CA GLY A 103 -7.32 -1.97 20.65
C GLY A 103 -5.83 -1.98 20.37
N PHE A 104 -5.43 -2.04 19.08
CA PHE A 104 -4.02 -1.99 18.69
C PHE A 104 -3.76 -1.12 17.45
N GLN A 105 -2.52 -0.99 17.08
CA GLN A 105 -2.10 -0.35 15.83
C GLN A 105 -0.85 -1.07 15.31
N SER A 106 -0.91 -1.52 14.06
CA SER A 106 0.24 -2.12 13.39
C SER A 106 0.96 -1.08 12.52
N GLU A 107 2.23 -1.33 12.23
CA GLU A 107 3.01 -0.51 11.30
C GLU A 107 2.42 -0.52 9.87
N ALA A 108 1.78 -1.63 9.46
CA ALA A 108 1.07 -1.71 8.20
C ALA A 108 -0.17 -0.82 8.21
N SER A 109 -1.01 -0.93 9.26
CA SER A 109 -2.23 -0.12 9.37
C SER A 109 -1.95 1.38 9.40
N LEU A 110 -0.84 1.81 10.04
CA LEU A 110 -0.40 3.21 10.05
C LEU A 110 -0.10 3.74 8.64
N ARG A 111 0.49 2.92 7.78
CA ARG A 111 0.78 3.30 6.40
C ARG A 111 -0.45 3.28 5.53
N PHE A 112 -1.20 2.19 5.56
CA PHE A 112 -2.39 2.06 4.72
C PHE A 112 -3.50 3.06 5.08
N GLU A 113 -3.68 3.40 6.36
CA GLU A 113 -4.69 4.42 6.75
C GLU A 113 -4.35 5.84 6.28
N ARG A 114 -3.05 6.10 6.01
CA ARG A 114 -2.57 7.38 5.46
C ARG A 114 -2.47 7.34 3.94
N GLY A 115 -2.39 6.15 3.38
CA GLY A 115 -2.15 5.87 1.98
C GLY A 115 -0.71 5.37 1.75
N VAL A 116 -0.54 4.66 0.66
CA VAL A 116 0.75 4.21 0.13
C VAL A 116 0.83 4.58 -1.34
N ASP A 117 2.03 4.62 -1.89
CA ASP A 117 2.23 4.82 -3.32
C ASP A 117 1.50 3.72 -4.11
N LYS A 118 0.65 4.12 -5.05
CA LYS A 118 -0.22 3.22 -5.81
C LYS A 118 0.50 2.46 -6.94
N GLU A 119 1.75 2.77 -7.22
CA GLU A 119 2.55 2.18 -8.30
C GLU A 119 3.76 1.38 -7.80
N ILE A 120 4.04 1.39 -6.49
CA ILE A 120 5.25 0.75 -5.94
C ILE A 120 5.11 -0.76 -5.72
N GLN A 121 3.88 -1.32 -5.76
CA GLN A 121 3.61 -2.71 -5.36
C GLN A 121 4.44 -3.72 -6.15
N GLU A 122 4.59 -3.50 -7.45
CA GLU A 122 5.38 -4.40 -8.31
C GLU A 122 6.87 -4.35 -7.98
N TYR A 123 7.40 -3.15 -7.77
CA TYR A 123 8.79 -2.99 -7.35
C TYR A 123 9.03 -3.67 -5.99
N ALA A 124 8.16 -3.43 -5.03
CA ALA A 124 8.29 -3.95 -3.68
C ALA A 124 8.25 -5.49 -3.63
N ILE A 125 7.32 -6.13 -4.37
CA ILE A 125 7.22 -7.59 -4.39
C ILE A 125 8.39 -8.24 -5.13
N ASN A 126 8.90 -7.63 -6.22
CA ASN A 126 10.10 -8.10 -6.91
C ASN A 126 11.33 -8.00 -6.03
N PHE A 127 11.50 -6.86 -5.35
CA PHE A 127 12.60 -6.66 -4.41
C PHE A 127 12.58 -7.71 -3.29
N ALA A 128 11.42 -7.93 -2.68
CA ALA A 128 11.27 -8.94 -1.63
C ALA A 128 11.54 -10.35 -2.16
N ALA A 129 10.98 -10.73 -3.32
CA ALA A 129 11.19 -12.05 -3.91
C ALA A 129 12.67 -12.34 -4.20
N GLN A 130 13.40 -11.37 -4.77
CA GLN A 130 14.84 -11.50 -4.98
C GLN A 130 15.60 -11.68 -3.68
N LEU A 131 15.26 -10.87 -2.67
CA LEU A 131 15.87 -10.96 -1.36
C LEU A 131 15.63 -12.30 -0.66
N TYR A 132 14.41 -12.84 -0.77
CA TYR A 132 14.09 -14.17 -0.24
C TYR A 132 14.91 -15.25 -0.96
N ALA A 133 15.03 -15.17 -2.29
CA ALA A 133 15.84 -16.12 -3.06
C ALA A 133 17.34 -16.03 -2.70
N GLU A 134 17.87 -14.84 -2.46
CA GLU A 134 19.27 -14.64 -2.03
C GLU A 134 19.54 -15.23 -0.63
N ILE A 135 18.62 -15.10 0.32
CA ILE A 135 18.82 -15.49 1.70
C ILE A 135 18.50 -16.97 1.93
N PHE A 136 17.40 -17.45 1.36
CA PHE A 136 16.89 -18.81 1.63
C PHE A 136 17.11 -19.78 0.47
N GLY A 137 17.54 -19.28 -0.68
CA GLY A 137 17.51 -20.04 -1.93
C GLY A 137 16.10 -20.21 -2.48
N GLY A 138 15.96 -21.04 -3.52
CA GLY A 138 14.68 -21.35 -4.16
C GLY A 138 14.34 -20.42 -5.32
N ASP A 139 13.17 -20.65 -5.90
CA ASP A 139 12.66 -19.95 -7.06
C ASP A 139 11.36 -19.22 -6.73
N PHE A 140 11.04 -18.21 -7.51
CA PHE A 140 9.77 -17.51 -7.42
C PHE A 140 9.00 -17.57 -8.75
N SER A 141 7.68 -17.64 -8.65
CA SER A 141 6.78 -17.67 -9.79
C SER A 141 6.67 -16.29 -10.46
N LYS A 142 6.00 -16.25 -11.61
CA LYS A 142 5.56 -14.97 -12.18
C LYS A 142 4.60 -14.26 -11.22
N ILE A 143 4.74 -12.93 -11.12
CA ILE A 143 3.85 -12.09 -10.32
C ILE A 143 2.46 -12.10 -10.97
N PHE A 144 1.45 -12.45 -10.18
CA PHE A 144 0.07 -12.21 -10.54
C PHE A 144 -0.31 -10.79 -10.17
N LYS A 145 -0.91 -10.05 -11.11
CA LYS A 145 -1.27 -8.65 -10.91
C LYS A 145 -2.76 -8.46 -11.12
N GLN A 146 -3.40 -7.81 -10.18
CA GLN A 146 -4.77 -7.34 -10.31
C GLN A 146 -4.82 -5.85 -9.98
N PHE A 147 -5.02 -5.01 -10.98
CA PHE A 147 -5.06 -3.57 -10.81
C PHE A 147 -6.45 -3.02 -11.06
N ARG A 148 -6.81 -1.98 -10.29
CA ARG A 148 -7.75 -0.98 -10.78
C ARG A 148 -6.96 0.10 -11.48
N ASN A 149 -7.39 0.50 -12.68
CA ASN A 149 -6.78 1.64 -13.37
C ASN A 149 -6.83 2.87 -12.45
N HIS A 150 -5.66 3.35 -12.07
CA HIS A 150 -5.53 4.60 -11.33
C HIS A 150 -5.08 5.70 -12.30
N LYS A 151 -5.85 6.79 -12.34
CA LYS A 151 -5.43 7.98 -13.07
C LYS A 151 -4.60 8.85 -12.13
N ALA A 152 -3.40 9.25 -12.56
CA ALA A 152 -2.60 10.20 -11.79
C ALA A 152 -3.37 11.51 -11.60
N ASN A 153 -3.21 12.13 -10.46
CA ASN A 153 -3.82 13.43 -10.18
C ASN A 153 -3.18 14.49 -11.11
N GLU A 154 -4.04 15.27 -11.77
CA GLU A 154 -3.63 16.36 -12.65
C GLU A 154 -4.10 17.68 -12.08
N ILE A 155 -3.19 18.65 -11.96
CA ILE A 155 -3.46 19.95 -11.37
C ILE A 155 -3.04 21.03 -12.34
N SER A 156 -3.91 22.04 -12.52
CA SER A 156 -3.60 23.25 -13.29
C SER A 156 -3.27 24.40 -12.34
N ILE A 157 -2.10 24.99 -12.50
CA ILE A 157 -1.61 26.09 -11.66
C ILE A 157 -1.05 27.22 -12.53
N ASN A 158 -1.28 28.46 -12.15
CA ASN A 158 -0.70 29.63 -12.80
C ASN A 158 0.37 30.31 -11.92
N LYS A 159 1.17 31.16 -12.55
CA LYS A 159 2.27 31.82 -11.85
C LYS A 159 1.77 32.80 -10.77
N GLU A 160 0.70 33.52 -11.06
CA GLU A 160 0.11 34.49 -10.13
C GLU A 160 -0.34 33.82 -8.82
N PHE A 161 -0.90 32.62 -8.92
CA PHE A 161 -1.28 31.84 -7.74
C PHE A 161 -0.04 31.48 -6.91
N ILE A 162 1.03 30.98 -7.55
CA ILE A 162 2.28 30.61 -6.86
C ILE A 162 2.87 31.83 -6.16
N ASP A 163 3.04 32.94 -6.88
CA ASP A 163 3.64 34.16 -6.34
C ASP A 163 2.81 34.73 -5.17
N SER A 164 1.49 34.70 -5.30
CA SER A 164 0.58 35.18 -4.23
C SER A 164 0.66 34.31 -2.96
N ARG A 165 0.84 33.00 -3.11
CA ARG A 165 0.97 32.08 -1.98
C ARG A 165 2.32 32.19 -1.28
N LEU A 166 3.38 32.40 -2.06
CA LEU A 166 4.74 32.53 -1.53
C LEU A 166 5.09 33.95 -1.06
N GLY A 167 4.26 34.95 -1.41
CA GLY A 167 4.53 36.34 -1.09
C GLY A 167 5.75 36.94 -1.82
N THR A 168 6.25 36.26 -2.87
CA THR A 168 7.41 36.69 -3.65
C THR A 168 7.33 36.14 -5.07
N GLU A 169 7.89 36.87 -6.02
CA GLU A 169 7.96 36.43 -7.40
C GLU A 169 9.12 35.45 -7.62
N ILE A 170 8.80 34.29 -8.19
CA ILE A 170 9.80 33.28 -8.57
C ILE A 170 9.77 33.09 -10.09
N PRO A 171 10.92 33.15 -10.81
CA PRO A 171 10.94 32.89 -12.25
C PRO A 171 10.31 31.53 -12.59
N SER A 172 9.43 31.49 -13.59
CA SER A 172 8.73 30.24 -14.00
C SER A 172 9.70 29.09 -14.30
N ALA A 173 10.86 29.39 -14.90
CA ALA A 173 11.90 28.38 -15.15
C ALA A 173 12.42 27.72 -13.85
N LYS A 174 12.52 28.50 -12.77
CA LYS A 174 12.93 27.96 -11.44
C LYS A 174 11.82 27.09 -10.84
N VAL A 175 10.57 27.54 -10.94
CA VAL A 175 9.40 26.75 -10.48
C VAL A 175 9.36 25.40 -11.22
N ILE A 176 9.44 25.41 -12.56
CA ILE A 176 9.44 24.18 -13.36
C ILE A 176 10.59 23.25 -12.96
N LYS A 177 11.80 23.81 -12.76
CA LYS A 177 12.97 23.03 -12.32
C LYS A 177 12.73 22.35 -10.97
N LEU A 178 12.15 23.06 -10.01
CA LEU A 178 11.84 22.51 -8.68
C LEU A 178 10.76 21.43 -8.74
N LEU A 179 9.67 21.67 -9.48
CA LEU A 179 8.61 20.68 -9.66
C LEU A 179 9.11 19.40 -10.33
N LYS A 180 9.94 19.54 -11.38
CA LYS A 180 10.58 18.38 -12.03
C LYS A 180 11.55 17.64 -11.10
N ALA A 181 12.25 18.34 -10.22
CA ALA A 181 13.12 17.72 -9.23
C ALA A 181 12.33 16.96 -8.14
N LEU A 182 11.05 17.30 -7.95
CA LEU A 182 10.07 16.61 -7.12
C LEU A 182 9.24 15.58 -7.92
N GLU A 183 9.72 15.21 -9.12
CA GLU A 183 9.14 14.19 -10.01
C GLU A 183 7.77 14.52 -10.62
N PHE A 184 7.31 15.77 -10.52
CA PHE A 184 6.13 16.19 -11.27
C PHE A 184 6.42 16.21 -12.77
N LYS A 185 5.49 15.69 -13.58
CA LYS A 185 5.49 15.98 -15.01
C LYS A 185 4.86 17.35 -15.21
N VAL A 186 5.57 18.24 -15.89
CA VAL A 186 5.15 19.64 -16.05
C VAL A 186 4.99 19.95 -17.53
N GLU A 187 3.79 20.31 -17.94
CA GLU A 187 3.45 20.82 -19.26
C GLU A 187 3.14 22.31 -19.16
N SER A 188 3.97 23.15 -19.82
CA SER A 188 3.77 24.60 -19.83
C SER A 188 2.75 24.98 -20.88
N LYS A 189 1.72 25.71 -20.49
CA LYS A 189 0.76 26.38 -21.35
C LYS A 189 0.99 27.90 -21.31
N ARG A 190 0.28 28.64 -22.16
CA ARG A 190 0.47 30.10 -22.28
C ARG A 190 0.35 30.84 -20.94
N ASN A 191 -0.64 30.50 -20.12
CA ASN A 191 -0.93 31.18 -18.86
C ASN A 191 -0.98 30.23 -17.65
N SER A 192 -0.68 28.93 -17.82
CA SER A 192 -0.72 27.92 -16.74
C SER A 192 0.35 26.84 -16.95
N MET A 193 0.56 26.08 -15.92
CA MET A 193 1.30 24.82 -15.96
C MET A 193 0.35 23.70 -15.58
N GLU A 194 0.29 22.66 -16.42
CA GLU A 194 -0.41 21.42 -16.08
C GLU A 194 0.59 20.49 -15.44
N LEU A 195 0.26 20.02 -14.25
CA LEU A 195 1.09 19.17 -13.43
C LEU A 195 0.45 17.80 -13.33
N THR A 196 1.21 16.75 -13.67
CA THR A 196 0.83 15.39 -13.30
C THR A 196 1.61 15.02 -12.03
N CYS A 197 0.89 14.71 -10.95
CA CYS A 197 1.50 14.35 -9.67
C CYS A 197 2.16 12.98 -9.75
N PRO A 198 3.34 12.79 -9.13
CA PRO A 198 3.95 11.48 -9.01
C PRO A 198 3.09 10.57 -8.09
N SER A 199 3.15 9.26 -8.30
CA SER A 199 2.29 8.29 -7.61
C SER A 199 2.44 8.28 -6.09
N HIS A 200 3.63 8.62 -5.59
CA HIS A 200 3.92 8.73 -4.15
C HIS A 200 3.33 9.99 -3.50
N ARG A 201 2.89 10.98 -4.29
CA ARG A 201 2.20 12.19 -3.83
C ARG A 201 0.69 12.08 -4.07
N TYR A 202 0.11 11.00 -3.58
CA TYR A 202 -1.33 10.73 -3.59
C TYR A 202 -2.15 11.71 -2.72
N ASP A 203 -1.46 12.46 -1.85
CA ASP A 203 -1.98 13.51 -0.97
C ASP A 203 -2.32 14.80 -1.73
N ILE A 204 -1.76 14.99 -2.92
CA ILE A 204 -1.99 16.19 -3.72
C ILE A 204 -3.18 15.97 -4.66
N GLU A 205 -4.31 16.62 -4.36
CA GLU A 205 -5.55 16.51 -5.13
C GLU A 205 -5.95 17.81 -5.79
N ILE A 206 -5.61 18.94 -5.17
CA ILE A 206 -5.94 20.28 -5.62
C ILE A 206 -4.72 21.19 -5.62
N LYS A 207 -4.83 22.35 -6.28
CA LYS A 207 -3.70 23.31 -6.41
C LYS A 207 -3.25 23.97 -5.11
N GLU A 208 -4.05 23.86 -4.05
CA GLU A 208 -3.76 24.39 -2.72
C GLU A 208 -2.87 23.47 -1.89
N ASP A 209 -2.77 22.18 -2.25
CA ASP A 209 -1.92 21.17 -1.60
C ASP A 209 -0.44 21.37 -1.95
#